data_46c6c062e68057e053d1d024c050b226
#
_entry.id   46c6c062e68057e053d1d024c050b226
#
_cell.length_a   1.000
_cell.length_b   1.000
_cell.length_c   1.000
_cell.angle_alpha   90.00
_cell.angle_beta   90.00
_cell.angle_gamma   90.00
#
_symmetry.space_group_name_H-M   'P 1'
#
loop_
_entity.id
_entity.type
_entity.pdbx_description
1 polymer ?
#
loop_
_entity_poly.entity_id
_entity_poly.type
_entity_poly.pdbx_seq_one_letter_code
_entity_poly.pdbx_strand_id
1 'polypeptide(L)'
;ITGVSAENFEVLFVSLVTTPSGFITIIPDYTGIGDPDKYHPYIIADPHTEAVVNMIRGVKELAIELEDSNDRFQFNDQLFLIGYSDGGYATLASQRGMQLDYPDEFSITASFPMAGPYDLSGTMVPYFLSEPEYSQPYYVPYVLTSHLWYYQGVDVDFGEYFEPFWAD
;
A
#
# COMPACT_ATOMS: atom_id res chain seq x y z
N ILE A 1 -8.38 5.62 -14.28
CA ILE A 1 -9.27 5.29 -13.14
C ILE A 1 -9.84 3.93 -13.47
N THR A 2 -9.21 2.88 -13.01
CA THR A 2 -9.78 1.54 -13.04
C THR A 2 -11.02 1.58 -12.14
N GLY A 3 -12.19 1.39 -12.75
CA GLY A 3 -13.47 1.54 -12.09
C GLY A 3 -13.54 0.68 -10.83
N VAL A 4 -14.12 1.22 -9.77
CA VAL A 4 -14.51 0.45 -8.58
C VAL A 4 -15.43 -0.67 -9.06
N SER A 5 -14.88 -1.87 -9.23
CA SER A 5 -15.70 -3.04 -9.53
C SER A 5 -16.34 -3.53 -8.23
N ALA A 6 -17.52 -4.15 -8.32
CA ALA A 6 -18.18 -4.78 -7.17
C ALA A 6 -17.31 -5.90 -6.53
N GLU A 7 -16.20 -6.26 -7.17
CA GLU A 7 -15.22 -7.22 -6.70
C GLU A 7 -14.28 -6.64 -5.63
N ASN A 8 -14.20 -5.30 -5.54
CA ASN A 8 -13.39 -4.61 -4.52
C ASN A 8 -14.27 -4.17 -3.33
N PHE A 9 -14.85 -5.14 -2.65
CA PHE A 9 -15.74 -4.90 -1.50
C PHE A 9 -15.11 -3.98 -0.44
N GLU A 10 -13.83 -4.11 -0.17
CA GLU A 10 -13.10 -3.31 0.81
C GLU A 10 -13.07 -1.82 0.42
N VAL A 11 -12.73 -1.53 -0.84
CA VAL A 11 -12.74 -0.18 -1.41
C VAL A 11 -14.14 0.44 -1.35
N LEU A 12 -15.15 -0.35 -1.74
CA LEU A 12 -16.54 0.09 -1.69
C LEU A 12 -16.98 0.36 -0.25
N PHE A 13 -16.65 -0.52 0.69
CA PHE A 13 -17.02 -0.39 2.09
C PHE A 13 -16.40 0.87 2.72
N VAL A 14 -15.09 1.07 2.54
CA VAL A 14 -14.41 2.27 3.06
C VAL A 14 -15.03 3.53 2.46
N SER A 15 -15.26 3.57 1.14
CA SER A 15 -15.84 4.73 0.46
C SER A 15 -17.27 5.02 0.93
N LEU A 16 -18.09 3.98 1.16
CA LEU A 16 -19.47 4.13 1.65
C LEU A 16 -19.54 4.68 3.08
N VAL A 17 -18.53 4.45 3.90
CA VAL A 17 -18.48 4.96 5.27
C VAL A 17 -17.90 6.37 5.33
N THR A 18 -16.81 6.62 4.62
CA THR A 18 -16.05 7.86 4.74
C THR A 18 -16.63 9.01 3.93
N THR A 19 -17.04 8.76 2.68
CA THR A 19 -17.55 9.81 1.79
C THR A 19 -18.83 10.49 2.30
N PRO A 20 -19.87 9.75 2.78
CA PRO A 20 -21.04 10.39 3.36
C PRO A 20 -20.75 11.15 4.66
N SER A 21 -19.64 10.84 5.32
CA SER A 21 -19.17 11.55 6.51
C SER A 21 -18.39 12.83 6.21
N GLY A 22 -18.27 13.21 4.95
CA GLY A 22 -17.62 14.45 4.50
C GLY A 22 -16.11 14.32 4.29
N PHE A 23 -15.56 13.11 4.23
CA PHE A 23 -14.16 12.89 3.90
C PHE A 23 -13.94 12.81 2.39
N ILE A 24 -12.82 13.34 1.93
CA ILE A 24 -12.25 13.01 0.63
C ILE A 24 -11.52 11.69 0.81
N THR A 25 -12.03 10.63 0.20
CA THR A 25 -11.45 9.30 0.30
C THR A 25 -10.51 9.06 -0.87
N ILE A 26 -9.25 8.76 -0.56
CA ILE A 26 -8.19 8.50 -1.53
C ILE A 26 -7.72 7.06 -1.34
N ILE A 27 -7.69 6.30 -2.42
CA ILE A 27 -7.25 4.91 -2.42
C ILE A 27 -6.18 4.79 -3.51
N PRO A 28 -4.88 4.82 -3.14
CA PRO A 28 -3.81 4.74 -4.12
C PRO A 28 -3.71 3.34 -4.72
N ASP A 29 -3.49 3.26 -6.02
CA ASP A 29 -2.95 2.06 -6.64
C ASP A 29 -1.44 2.01 -6.33
N TYR A 30 -0.98 0.88 -5.80
CA TYR A 30 0.46 0.70 -5.55
C TYR A 30 1.19 0.41 -6.85
N THR A 31 2.46 0.78 -6.89
CA THR A 31 3.35 0.52 -8.03
C THR A 31 3.26 -0.95 -8.46
N GLY A 32 3.07 -1.18 -9.75
CA GLY A 32 2.95 -2.52 -10.33
C GLY A 32 1.58 -3.18 -10.23
N ILE A 33 0.66 -2.63 -9.42
CA ILE A 33 -0.72 -3.13 -9.38
C ILE A 33 -1.45 -2.67 -10.65
N GLY A 34 -1.98 -3.64 -11.41
CA GLY A 34 -2.71 -3.37 -12.66
C GLY A 34 -1.83 -3.05 -13.88
N ASP A 35 -0.53 -3.08 -13.74
CA ASP A 35 0.44 -2.92 -14.84
C ASP A 35 1.23 -4.23 -15.02
N PRO A 36 0.97 -5.02 -16.08
CA PRO A 36 1.62 -6.33 -16.26
C PRO A 36 3.12 -6.24 -16.53
N ASP A 37 3.61 -5.07 -16.94
CA ASP A 37 5.02 -4.84 -17.25
C ASP A 37 5.83 -4.36 -16.04
N LYS A 38 5.16 -4.18 -14.88
CA LYS A 38 5.81 -3.72 -13.66
C LYS A 38 5.63 -4.71 -12.52
N TYR A 39 6.69 -4.89 -11.79
CA TYR A 39 6.67 -5.68 -10.56
C TYR A 39 6.05 -4.87 -9.41
N HIS A 40 5.20 -5.51 -8.61
CA HIS A 40 4.71 -4.89 -7.38
C HIS A 40 5.71 -5.11 -6.24
N PRO A 41 6.32 -4.03 -5.68
CA PRO A 41 7.25 -4.12 -4.56
C PRO A 41 6.49 -4.38 -3.24
N TYR A 42 6.05 -5.62 -3.05
CA TYR A 42 5.22 -6.05 -1.94
C TYR A 42 5.94 -5.94 -0.59
N ILE A 43 5.33 -5.30 0.39
CA ILE A 43 5.87 -5.06 1.75
C ILE A 43 7.24 -4.35 1.69
N ILE A 44 7.35 -3.31 0.86
CA ILE A 44 8.52 -2.44 0.78
C ILE A 44 8.08 -1.00 1.06
N ALA A 45 8.72 -0.36 2.04
CA ALA A 45 8.23 0.90 2.62
C ALA A 45 8.23 2.08 1.63
N ASP A 46 9.32 2.28 0.91
CA ASP A 46 9.50 3.47 0.08
C ASP A 46 8.46 3.56 -1.06
N PRO A 47 8.23 2.52 -1.88
CA PRO A 47 7.23 2.57 -2.94
C PRO A 47 5.80 2.78 -2.42
N HIS A 48 5.46 2.21 -1.26
CA HIS A 48 4.16 2.44 -0.64
C HIS A 48 4.00 3.90 -0.20
N THR A 49 5.04 4.45 0.45
CA THR A 49 5.07 5.86 0.85
C THR A 49 4.94 6.78 -0.36
N GLU A 50 5.69 6.54 -1.42
CA GLU A 50 5.65 7.34 -2.65
C GLU A 50 4.27 7.31 -3.31
N ALA A 51 3.64 6.14 -3.39
CA ALA A 51 2.30 6.00 -3.96
C ALA A 51 1.28 6.84 -3.19
N VAL A 52 1.28 6.76 -1.85
CA VAL A 52 0.37 7.53 -0.99
C VAL A 52 0.64 9.03 -1.09
N VAL A 53 1.90 9.45 -0.98
CA VAL A 53 2.31 10.87 -1.06
C VAL A 53 1.92 11.48 -2.41
N ASN A 54 2.24 10.80 -3.51
CA ASN A 54 1.94 11.30 -4.84
C ASN A 54 0.43 11.35 -5.12
N MET A 55 -0.36 10.41 -4.61
CA MET A 55 -1.81 10.46 -4.73
C MET A 55 -2.40 11.66 -3.97
N ILE A 56 -1.92 11.95 -2.75
CA ILE A 56 -2.36 13.11 -1.98
C ILE A 56 -2.01 14.41 -2.73
N ARG A 57 -0.81 14.51 -3.28
CA ARG A 57 -0.38 15.67 -4.08
C ARG A 57 -1.28 15.85 -5.30
N GLY A 58 -1.53 14.79 -6.06
CA GLY A 58 -2.42 14.84 -7.22
C GLY A 58 -3.84 15.27 -6.87
N VAL A 59 -4.40 14.84 -5.74
CA VAL A 59 -5.72 15.28 -5.28
C VAL A 59 -5.71 16.75 -4.84
N LYS A 60 -4.62 17.23 -4.23
CA LYS A 60 -4.47 18.67 -3.92
C LYS A 60 -4.40 19.53 -5.19
N GLU A 61 -3.68 19.08 -6.21
CA GLU A 61 -3.63 19.74 -7.52
C GLU A 61 -5.01 19.80 -8.18
N LEU A 62 -5.73 18.67 -8.18
CA LEU A 62 -7.10 18.61 -8.70
C LEU A 62 -8.03 19.57 -7.96
N ALA A 63 -7.90 19.74 -6.66
CA ALA A 63 -8.68 20.70 -5.88
C ALA A 63 -8.47 22.12 -6.35
N ILE A 64 -7.24 22.51 -6.68
CA ILE A 64 -6.90 23.83 -7.23
C ILE A 64 -7.55 24.01 -8.61
N GLU A 65 -7.44 23.02 -9.49
CA GLU A 65 -8.07 23.08 -10.82
C GLU A 65 -9.59 23.21 -10.77
N LEU A 66 -10.24 22.64 -9.73
CA LEU A 66 -11.68 22.68 -9.53
C LEU A 66 -12.16 23.89 -8.71
N GLU A 67 -11.27 24.78 -8.27
CA GLU A 67 -11.61 25.90 -7.38
C GLU A 67 -12.74 26.79 -7.91
N ASP A 68 -12.78 27.03 -9.22
CA ASP A 68 -13.80 27.84 -9.89
C ASP A 68 -15.03 27.04 -10.36
N SER A 69 -15.07 25.71 -10.11
CA SER A 69 -16.17 24.84 -10.51
C SER A 69 -17.21 24.67 -9.40
N ASN A 70 -18.38 24.11 -9.76
CA ASN A 70 -19.38 23.71 -8.77
C ASN A 70 -18.99 22.42 -8.03
N ASP A 71 -18.00 21.68 -8.55
CA ASP A 71 -17.51 20.41 -8.00
C ASP A 71 -16.30 20.59 -7.07
N ARG A 72 -16.07 21.82 -6.60
CA ARG A 72 -14.95 22.12 -5.70
C ARG A 72 -15.10 21.43 -4.35
N PHE A 73 -13.98 21.04 -3.81
CA PHE A 73 -13.83 20.59 -2.42
C PHE A 73 -12.68 21.34 -1.75
N GLN A 74 -12.68 21.36 -0.43
CA GLN A 74 -11.67 22.07 0.35
C GLN A 74 -10.99 21.13 1.33
N PHE A 75 -9.69 21.26 1.44
CA PHE A 75 -8.94 20.62 2.50
C PHE A 75 -9.00 21.46 3.77
N ASN A 76 -9.11 20.77 4.90
CA ASN A 76 -9.04 21.36 6.24
C ASN A 76 -7.76 20.99 6.98
N ASP A 77 -6.73 20.54 6.22
CA ASP A 77 -5.43 20.09 6.72
C ASP A 77 -5.46 18.86 7.65
N GLN A 78 -6.62 18.21 7.77
CA GLN A 78 -6.72 16.95 8.49
C GLN A 78 -6.41 15.78 7.54
N LEU A 79 -5.42 14.99 7.92
CA LEU A 79 -5.01 13.79 7.19
C LEU A 79 -5.17 12.57 8.08
N PHE A 80 -5.94 11.61 7.60
CA PHE A 80 -6.15 10.33 8.25
C PHE A 80 -5.61 9.21 7.35
N LEU A 81 -4.82 8.33 7.92
CA LEU A 81 -4.31 7.15 7.25
C LEU A 81 -4.97 5.91 7.85
N ILE A 82 -5.47 5.02 6.99
CA ILE A 82 -6.10 3.77 7.42
C ILE A 82 -5.75 2.65 6.45
N GLY A 83 -5.45 1.48 6.99
CA GLY A 83 -5.21 0.30 6.18
C GLY A 83 -5.21 -0.98 7.00
N TYR A 84 -5.50 -2.09 6.32
CA TYR A 84 -5.57 -3.42 6.91
C TYR A 84 -4.64 -4.38 6.15
N SER A 85 -4.01 -5.32 6.85
CA SER A 85 -3.08 -6.29 6.27
C SER A 85 -1.91 -5.61 5.55
N ASP A 86 -1.70 -5.83 4.25
CA ASP A 86 -0.73 -5.07 3.44
C ASP A 86 -0.98 -3.56 3.49
N GLY A 87 -2.25 -3.14 3.42
CA GLY A 87 -2.64 -1.75 3.64
C GLY A 87 -2.28 -1.21 5.02
N GLY A 88 -2.28 -2.06 6.05
CA GLY A 88 -1.77 -1.71 7.39
C GLY A 88 -0.27 -1.43 7.36
N TYR A 89 0.50 -2.28 6.68
CA TYR A 89 1.92 -2.04 6.46
C TYR A 89 2.17 -0.74 5.69
N ALA A 90 1.47 -0.54 4.56
CA ALA A 90 1.56 0.68 3.76
C ALA A 90 1.21 1.94 4.57
N THR A 91 0.19 1.85 5.45
CA THR A 91 -0.21 2.93 6.34
C THR A 91 0.92 3.32 7.31
N LEU A 92 1.54 2.35 7.97
CA LEU A 92 2.64 2.62 8.90
C LEU A 92 3.91 3.10 8.17
N ALA A 93 4.22 2.51 7.03
CA ALA A 93 5.34 2.93 6.17
C ALA A 93 5.15 4.39 5.71
N SER A 94 3.96 4.73 5.22
CA SER A 94 3.64 6.09 4.77
C SER A 94 3.67 7.10 5.92
N GLN A 95 3.15 6.74 7.08
CA GLN A 95 3.27 7.59 8.28
C GLN A 95 4.74 7.88 8.59
N ARG A 96 5.58 6.84 8.64
CA ARG A 96 7.01 6.98 8.91
C ARG A 96 7.71 7.84 7.85
N GLY A 97 7.47 7.56 6.57
CA GLY A 97 8.07 8.32 5.47
C GLY A 97 7.64 9.79 5.48
N MET A 98 6.36 10.08 5.67
CA MET A 98 5.88 11.46 5.78
C MET A 98 6.53 12.21 6.96
N GLN A 99 6.70 11.55 8.11
CA GLN A 99 7.32 12.17 9.28
C GLN A 99 8.83 12.39 9.13
N LEU A 100 9.54 11.57 8.38
CA LEU A 100 10.98 11.64 8.21
C LEU A 100 11.40 12.47 7.00
N ASP A 101 10.73 12.26 5.88
CA ASP A 101 11.16 12.77 4.58
C ASP A 101 10.36 14.02 4.14
N TYR A 102 9.14 14.17 4.69
CA TYR A 102 8.23 15.28 4.33
C TYR A 102 7.60 15.96 5.56
N PRO A 103 8.38 16.26 6.64
CA PRO A 103 7.85 16.76 7.92
C PRO A 103 7.16 18.12 7.80
N ASP A 104 7.57 18.94 6.84
CA ASP A 104 7.01 20.27 6.61
C ASP A 104 5.81 20.27 5.63
N GLU A 105 5.56 19.14 4.95
CA GLU A 105 4.49 19.01 3.95
C GLU A 105 3.25 18.33 4.51
N PHE A 106 3.42 17.32 5.37
CA PHE A 106 2.33 16.50 5.89
C PHE A 106 2.24 16.54 7.41
N SER A 107 1.03 16.85 7.89
CA SER A 107 0.67 16.70 9.30
C SER A 107 -0.42 15.64 9.45
N ILE A 108 -0.06 14.49 9.99
CA ILE A 108 -0.99 13.37 10.13
C ILE A 108 -1.83 13.58 11.39
N THR A 109 -3.16 13.69 11.21
CA THR A 109 -4.11 13.85 12.31
C THR A 109 -4.27 12.55 13.09
N ALA A 110 -4.44 11.42 12.40
CA ALA A 110 -4.46 10.10 13.00
C ALA A 110 -4.09 9.02 11.97
N SER A 111 -3.56 7.90 12.45
CA SER A 111 -3.18 6.76 11.64
C SER A 111 -3.69 5.47 12.28
N PHE A 112 -4.26 4.59 11.45
CA PHE A 112 -4.85 3.32 11.84
C PHE A 112 -4.22 2.16 11.04
N PRO A 113 -2.96 1.81 11.32
CA PRO A 113 -2.30 0.67 10.70
C PRO A 113 -2.77 -0.63 11.36
N MET A 114 -3.64 -1.37 10.70
CA MET A 114 -4.27 -2.56 11.26
C MET A 114 -3.67 -3.85 10.68
N ALA A 115 -3.25 -4.76 11.56
CA ALA A 115 -2.83 -6.13 11.28
C ALA A 115 -1.81 -6.26 10.12
N GLY A 116 -0.88 -5.30 10.00
CA GLY A 116 0.16 -5.32 8.98
C GLY A 116 1.35 -6.19 9.36
N PRO A 117 2.11 -6.71 8.39
CA PRO A 117 3.34 -7.47 8.61
C PRO A 117 4.52 -6.54 8.91
N TYR A 118 4.54 -5.94 10.09
CA TYR A 118 5.49 -4.87 10.45
C TYR A 118 6.89 -5.36 10.79
N ASP A 119 7.03 -6.58 11.26
CA ASP A 119 8.29 -7.18 11.68
C ASP A 119 8.50 -8.52 10.97
N LEU A 120 9.05 -8.44 9.75
CA LEU A 120 9.29 -9.62 8.93
C LEU A 120 10.32 -10.55 9.57
N SER A 121 11.47 -10.02 9.99
CA SER A 121 12.61 -10.82 10.45
C SER A 121 12.45 -11.32 11.89
N GLY A 122 11.89 -10.52 12.78
CA GLY A 122 11.78 -10.85 14.20
C GLY A 122 10.54 -11.68 14.54
N THR A 123 9.44 -11.48 13.81
CA THR A 123 8.16 -12.13 14.12
C THR A 123 7.68 -13.05 13.01
N MET A 124 7.62 -12.57 11.76
CA MET A 124 6.97 -13.31 10.67
C MET A 124 7.79 -14.52 10.22
N VAL A 125 9.09 -14.36 9.98
CA VAL A 125 9.97 -15.44 9.53
C VAL A 125 10.06 -16.55 10.59
N PRO A 126 10.30 -16.28 11.90
CA PRO A 126 10.23 -17.31 12.92
C PRO A 126 8.89 -18.04 12.97
N TYR A 127 7.77 -17.32 12.79
CA TYR A 127 6.45 -17.93 12.74
C TYR A 127 6.33 -18.91 11.55
N PHE A 128 6.66 -18.47 10.34
CA PHE A 128 6.61 -19.32 9.14
C PHE A 128 7.45 -20.59 9.28
N LEU A 129 8.62 -20.47 9.90
CA LEU A 129 9.54 -21.62 10.11
C LEU A 129 9.09 -22.53 11.23
N SER A 130 8.24 -22.11 12.15
CA SER A 130 7.73 -22.91 13.27
C SER A 130 6.49 -23.72 12.94
N GLU A 131 5.71 -23.30 11.95
CA GLU A 131 4.48 -23.96 11.55
C GLU A 131 4.77 -25.12 10.59
N PRO A 132 4.31 -26.34 10.89
CA PRO A 132 4.54 -27.52 10.01
C PRO A 132 3.80 -27.37 8.65
N GLU A 133 2.68 -26.66 8.63
CA GLU A 133 1.91 -26.31 7.42
C GLU A 133 1.45 -24.86 7.51
N TYR A 134 2.11 -23.99 6.80
CA TYR A 134 1.65 -22.61 6.70
C TYR A 134 0.49 -22.48 5.72
N SER A 135 -0.66 -21.98 6.17
CA SER A 135 -1.92 -21.98 5.43
C SER A 135 -1.93 -21.06 4.19
N GLN A 136 -0.96 -20.15 4.09
CA GLN A 136 -0.88 -19.16 3.00
C GLN A 136 0.54 -19.14 2.39
N PRO A 137 1.03 -20.26 1.84
CA PRO A 137 2.44 -20.42 1.45
C PRO A 137 2.90 -19.48 0.35
N TYR A 138 1.98 -18.96 -0.47
CA TYR A 138 2.27 -18.03 -1.57
C TYR A 138 2.81 -16.66 -1.13
N TYR A 139 2.58 -16.24 0.12
CA TYR A 139 3.15 -14.98 0.61
C TYR A 139 4.65 -15.03 0.75
N VAL A 140 5.23 -16.18 1.06
CA VAL A 140 6.67 -16.32 1.25
C VAL A 140 7.44 -16.05 -0.04
N PRO A 141 7.14 -16.75 -1.17
CA PRO A 141 7.78 -16.43 -2.44
C PRO A 141 7.50 -15.00 -2.90
N TYR A 142 6.30 -14.47 -2.66
CA TYR A 142 5.96 -13.13 -3.08
C TYR A 142 6.78 -12.05 -2.38
N VAL A 143 6.96 -12.15 -1.05
CA VAL A 143 7.84 -11.26 -0.28
C VAL A 143 9.27 -11.41 -0.73
N LEU A 144 9.77 -12.65 -0.85
CA LEU A 144 11.16 -12.92 -1.23
C LEU A 144 11.49 -12.31 -2.60
N THR A 145 10.67 -12.58 -3.61
CA THR A 145 10.85 -12.02 -4.95
C THR A 145 10.81 -10.51 -4.97
N SER A 146 9.84 -9.89 -4.31
CA SER A 146 9.74 -8.44 -4.22
C SER A 146 11.00 -7.81 -3.64
N HIS A 147 11.51 -8.37 -2.56
CA HIS A 147 12.71 -7.86 -1.90
C HIS A 147 13.99 -8.08 -2.70
N LEU A 148 14.17 -9.25 -3.32
CA LEU A 148 15.32 -9.53 -4.18
C LEU A 148 15.33 -8.60 -5.40
N TRP A 149 14.18 -8.45 -6.05
CA TRP A 149 14.05 -7.56 -7.19
C TRP A 149 14.33 -6.10 -6.81
N TYR A 150 13.71 -5.60 -5.76
CA TYR A 150 13.79 -4.19 -5.38
C TYR A 150 15.17 -3.79 -4.86
N TYR A 151 15.76 -4.59 -3.97
CA TYR A 151 17.02 -4.22 -3.33
C TYR A 151 18.26 -4.69 -4.07
N GLN A 152 18.18 -5.73 -4.88
CA GLN A 152 19.34 -6.32 -5.55
C GLN A 152 19.27 -6.20 -7.07
N GLY A 153 18.14 -5.85 -7.65
CA GLY A 153 17.93 -5.82 -9.11
C GLY A 153 18.10 -7.21 -9.74
N VAL A 154 17.88 -8.26 -8.96
CA VAL A 154 18.04 -9.65 -9.41
C VAL A 154 16.72 -10.14 -9.93
N ASP A 155 16.68 -10.55 -11.20
CA ASP A 155 15.64 -11.43 -11.70
C ASP A 155 15.77 -12.76 -10.97
N VAL A 156 14.74 -13.13 -10.21
CA VAL A 156 14.74 -14.36 -9.43
C VAL A 156 14.51 -15.53 -10.37
N ASP A 157 15.51 -16.39 -10.51
CA ASP A 157 15.25 -17.71 -11.04
C ASP A 157 14.50 -18.53 -9.97
N PHE A 158 13.19 -18.63 -10.14
CA PHE A 158 12.34 -19.37 -9.22
C PHE A 158 12.77 -20.84 -9.07
N GLY A 159 13.38 -21.43 -10.08
CA GLY A 159 13.92 -22.79 -10.04
C GLY A 159 15.07 -23.00 -9.06
N GLU A 160 15.77 -21.93 -8.65
CA GLU A 160 16.79 -22.02 -7.60
C GLU A 160 16.24 -22.04 -6.18
N TYR A 161 15.02 -21.52 -5.98
CA TYR A 161 14.44 -21.30 -4.64
C TYR A 161 13.20 -22.14 -4.37
N PHE A 162 12.56 -22.64 -5.42
CA PHE A 162 11.31 -23.38 -5.31
C PHE A 162 11.37 -24.70 -6.06
N GLU A 163 10.64 -25.70 -5.56
CA GLU A 163 10.43 -26.95 -6.30
C GLU A 163 9.83 -26.66 -7.68
N PRO A 164 10.18 -27.44 -8.72
CA PRO A 164 9.76 -27.18 -10.11
C PRO A 164 8.26 -26.94 -10.31
N PHE A 165 7.43 -27.56 -9.48
CA PHE A 165 5.96 -27.39 -9.53
C PHE A 165 5.50 -25.95 -9.18
N TRP A 166 6.32 -25.18 -8.47
CA TRP A 166 6.00 -23.83 -8.01
C TRP A 166 6.80 -22.74 -8.74
N ALA A 167 7.70 -23.16 -9.63
CA ALA A 167 8.59 -22.24 -10.35
C ALA A 167 8.00 -21.75 -11.70
N ASP A 168 6.96 -22.42 -12.21
CA ASP A 168 6.21 -22.06 -13.42
C ASP A 168 5.01 -21.17 -13.07
#